data_f35885fae0452ad02cdcfd31f31794d3
#
_entry.id   f35885fae0452ad02cdcfd31f31794d3
#
_cell.length_a   1.000
_cell.length_b   1.000
_cell.length_c   1.000
_cell.angle_alpha   90.00
_cell.angle_beta   90.00
_cell.angle_gamma   90.00
#
_symmetry.space_group_name_H-M   'P 1'
#
loop_
_entity.id
_entity.type
_entity.pdbx_description
1 polymer ?
#
loop_
_entity_poly.entity_id
_entity_poly.type
_entity_poly.pdbx_seq_one_letter_code
_entity_poly.pdbx_strand_id
1 'polypeptide(L)'
;MHDLHYDLERDAVRVVLVDAGGAILLFHVMTPDRVPDGWWELPGGGIDPGESYLDAAVREIREETGLILDPAAIGPPSWRRDSTWRTRGRRRLQHEVVVLARVPAERPEITDGGRTEEEVEDYVTARWWEPAEIARSRVRFYPGRLPELLPAFLAGEAIDEPFERWD
;
A
#
# COMPACT_ATOMS: atom_id res chain seq x y z
N MET A 1 -11.69 25.39 15.28
CA MET A 1 -11.65 24.71 13.96
C MET A 1 -10.21 24.81 13.48
N HIS A 2 -9.49 23.70 13.51
CA HIS A 2 -8.14 23.70 12.95
C HIS A 2 -8.28 23.62 11.43
N ASP A 3 -7.87 24.67 10.76
CA ASP A 3 -7.78 24.71 9.31
C ASP A 3 -6.67 23.71 8.91
N LEU A 4 -7.10 22.49 8.58
CA LEU A 4 -6.17 21.44 8.16
C LEU A 4 -5.77 21.72 6.72
N HIS A 5 -4.76 22.56 6.56
CA HIS A 5 -4.18 22.80 5.25
C HIS A 5 -3.32 21.59 4.83
N TYR A 6 -3.63 21.04 3.66
CA TYR A 6 -2.82 19.99 3.04
C TYR A 6 -2.03 20.59 1.87
N ASP A 7 -0.76 20.23 1.80
CA ASP A 7 0.12 20.65 0.70
C ASP A 7 -0.22 19.92 -0.60
N LEU A 8 -0.80 18.73 -0.46
CA LEU A 8 -1.20 17.89 -1.58
C LEU A 8 -2.40 17.03 -1.21
N GLU A 9 -3.36 16.97 -2.11
CA GLU A 9 -4.50 16.05 -2.07
C GLU A 9 -4.47 15.18 -3.33
N ARG A 10 -4.62 13.87 -3.18
CA ARG A 10 -4.58 12.96 -4.32
C ARG A 10 -5.40 11.70 -4.10
N ASP A 11 -5.80 11.07 -5.20
CA ASP A 11 -6.28 9.70 -5.21
C ASP A 11 -5.09 8.74 -5.24
N ALA A 12 -5.22 7.59 -4.59
CA ALA A 12 -4.19 6.59 -4.53
C ALA A 12 -4.78 5.17 -4.56
N VAL A 13 -3.99 4.21 -5.01
CA VAL A 13 -4.31 2.79 -4.97
C VAL A 13 -3.28 2.06 -4.11
N ARG A 14 -3.76 1.16 -3.25
CA ARG A 14 -2.93 0.21 -2.51
C ARG A 14 -3.30 -1.19 -2.94
N VAL A 15 -2.31 -2.07 -2.99
CA VAL A 15 -2.50 -3.42 -3.50
C VAL A 15 -2.18 -4.44 -2.42
N VAL A 16 -3.15 -5.27 -2.07
CA VAL A 16 -2.90 -6.50 -1.33
C VAL A 16 -2.44 -7.52 -2.35
N LEU A 17 -1.14 -7.62 -2.54
CA LEU A 17 -0.51 -8.51 -3.52
C LEU A 17 -0.29 -9.88 -2.89
N VAL A 18 -0.99 -10.88 -3.40
CA VAL A 18 -0.99 -12.24 -2.85
C VAL A 18 -0.26 -13.17 -3.82
N ASP A 19 0.71 -13.91 -3.32
CA ASP A 19 1.43 -14.92 -4.11
C ASP A 19 0.64 -16.24 -4.22
N ALA A 20 1.20 -17.22 -4.92
CA ALA A 20 0.55 -18.51 -5.11
C ALA A 20 0.34 -19.30 -3.81
N GLY A 21 1.14 -19.03 -2.78
CA GLY A 21 1.03 -19.68 -1.47
C GLY A 21 0.17 -18.91 -0.46
N GLY A 22 -0.37 -17.75 -0.82
CA GLY A 22 -1.19 -16.91 0.05
C GLY A 22 -0.41 -15.87 0.87
N ALA A 23 0.89 -15.72 0.62
CA ALA A 23 1.69 -14.69 1.26
C ALA A 23 1.44 -13.31 0.67
N ILE A 24 1.59 -12.27 1.46
CA ILE A 24 1.31 -10.88 1.12
C ILE A 24 2.60 -10.07 1.13
N LEU A 25 2.79 -9.27 0.09
CA LEU A 25 3.97 -8.42 -0.02
C LEU A 25 3.80 -7.12 0.76
N LEU A 26 4.76 -6.84 1.62
CA LEU A 26 4.87 -5.55 2.31
C LEU A 26 6.28 -4.99 2.16
N PHE A 27 6.36 -3.65 2.09
CA PHE A 27 7.61 -2.92 2.13
C PHE A 27 7.88 -2.38 3.53
N HIS A 28 9.12 -2.53 4.00
CA HIS A 28 9.58 -1.83 5.18
C HIS A 28 10.03 -0.42 4.78
N VAL A 29 9.38 0.58 5.35
CA VAL A 29 9.58 1.99 4.99
C VAL A 29 10.14 2.75 6.19
N MET A 30 11.17 3.55 5.94
CA MET A 30 11.74 4.48 6.90
C MET A 30 11.95 5.83 6.22
N THR A 31 11.43 6.88 6.81
CA THR A 31 11.60 8.25 6.32
C THR A 31 12.28 9.12 7.37
N PRO A 32 13.00 10.20 6.95
CA PRO A 32 13.79 11.01 7.87
C PRO A 32 13.01 11.67 9.01
N ASP A 33 11.74 11.99 8.78
CA ASP A 33 10.87 12.73 9.70
C ASP A 33 9.81 11.83 10.40
N ARG A 34 10.07 10.53 10.52
CA ARG A 34 9.10 9.55 11.01
C ARG A 34 9.61 8.70 12.16
N VAL A 35 8.70 7.82 12.64
CA VAL A 35 8.94 6.89 13.75
C VAL A 35 10.24 6.12 13.59
N PRO A 36 10.98 5.91 14.70
CA PRO A 36 12.34 5.35 14.66
C PRO A 36 12.48 4.01 13.93
N ASP A 37 11.49 3.11 14.07
CA ASP A 37 11.53 1.77 13.47
C ASP A 37 10.79 1.68 12.14
N GLY A 38 10.26 2.81 11.63
CA GLY A 38 9.47 2.84 10.42
C GLY A 38 8.16 2.07 10.53
N TRP A 39 7.69 1.58 9.39
CA TRP A 39 6.46 0.78 9.30
C TRP A 39 6.52 -0.16 8.10
N TRP A 40 5.57 -1.09 8.05
CA TRP A 40 5.40 -1.99 6.91
C TRP A 40 4.13 -1.61 6.15
N GLU A 41 4.24 -1.36 4.85
CA GLU A 41 3.11 -0.88 4.06
C GLU A 41 2.81 -1.73 2.85
N LEU A 42 1.53 -1.68 2.45
CA LEU A 42 1.09 -2.23 1.17
C LEU A 42 1.72 -1.46 0.02
N PRO A 43 2.15 -2.14 -1.04
CA PRO A 43 2.60 -1.48 -2.26
C PRO A 43 1.47 -0.66 -2.89
N GLY A 44 1.84 0.33 -3.68
CA GLY A 44 0.93 1.22 -4.37
C GLY A 44 1.39 2.66 -4.35
N GLY A 45 0.56 3.55 -4.84
CA GLY A 45 0.87 4.97 -4.91
C GLY A 45 -0.23 5.79 -5.55
N GLY A 46 0.10 7.01 -5.96
CA GLY A 46 -0.85 7.95 -6.55
C GLY A 46 -1.42 7.47 -7.88
N ILE A 47 -2.70 7.80 -8.08
CA ILE A 47 -3.38 7.62 -9.37
C ILE A 47 -3.19 8.92 -10.15
N ASP A 48 -2.59 8.84 -11.35
CA ASP A 48 -2.37 10.01 -12.19
C ASP A 48 -3.69 10.54 -12.77
N PRO A 49 -3.79 11.83 -13.09
CA PRO A 49 -4.98 12.37 -13.73
C PRO A 49 -5.36 11.62 -15.01
N GLY A 50 -6.61 11.14 -15.06
CA GLY A 50 -7.11 10.35 -16.20
C GLY A 50 -6.75 8.88 -16.19
N GLU A 51 -5.94 8.44 -15.22
CA GLU A 51 -5.59 7.03 -15.04
C GLU A 51 -6.69 6.30 -14.24
N SER A 52 -7.00 5.06 -14.61
CA SER A 52 -7.88 4.22 -13.80
C SER A 52 -7.11 3.63 -12.61
N TYR A 53 -7.85 3.18 -11.58
CA TYR A 53 -7.22 2.48 -10.46
C TYR A 53 -6.52 1.19 -10.91
N LEU A 54 -7.06 0.51 -11.94
CA LEU A 54 -6.44 -0.69 -12.52
C LEU A 54 -5.10 -0.39 -13.17
N ASP A 55 -5.05 0.65 -14.00
CA ASP A 55 -3.82 1.06 -14.67
C ASP A 55 -2.78 1.53 -13.66
N ALA A 56 -3.21 2.29 -12.64
CA ALA A 56 -2.34 2.72 -11.55
C ALA A 56 -1.78 1.54 -10.76
N ALA A 57 -2.60 0.53 -10.43
CA ALA A 57 -2.15 -0.66 -9.72
C ALA A 57 -1.11 -1.44 -10.53
N VAL A 58 -1.35 -1.65 -11.83
CA VAL A 58 -0.41 -2.34 -12.73
C VAL A 58 0.91 -1.56 -12.79
N ARG A 59 0.84 -0.25 -12.99
CA ARG A 59 2.02 0.63 -13.08
C ARG A 59 2.82 0.64 -11.78
N GLU A 60 2.18 0.88 -10.66
CA GLU A 60 2.83 0.96 -9.35
C GLU A 60 3.50 -0.36 -8.97
N ILE A 61 2.83 -1.48 -9.16
CA ILE A 61 3.43 -2.79 -8.87
C ILE A 61 4.65 -3.04 -9.76
N ARG A 62 4.58 -2.70 -11.03
CA ARG A 62 5.74 -2.83 -11.93
C ARG A 62 6.90 -1.94 -11.49
N GLU A 63 6.63 -0.68 -11.16
CA GLU A 63 7.65 0.28 -10.73
C GLU A 63 8.32 -0.13 -9.43
N GLU A 64 7.53 -0.57 -8.45
CA GLU A 64 8.03 -0.88 -7.11
C GLU A 64 8.62 -2.29 -6.98
N THR A 65 8.16 -3.23 -7.78
CA THR A 65 8.50 -4.66 -7.62
C THR A 65 9.13 -5.31 -8.85
N GLY A 66 8.93 -4.75 -10.03
CA GLY A 66 9.28 -5.39 -11.31
C GLY A 66 8.27 -6.43 -11.78
N LEU A 67 7.25 -6.73 -10.99
CA LEU A 67 6.23 -7.73 -11.36
C LEU A 67 5.21 -7.12 -12.32
N ILE A 68 4.75 -7.92 -13.28
CA ILE A 68 3.73 -7.54 -14.26
C ILE A 68 2.42 -8.19 -13.85
N LEU A 69 1.44 -7.37 -13.44
CA LEU A 69 0.11 -7.85 -13.12
C LEU A 69 -0.74 -7.98 -14.38
N ASP A 70 -1.52 -9.06 -14.43
CA ASP A 70 -2.65 -9.16 -15.34
C ASP A 70 -3.81 -8.31 -14.77
N PRO A 71 -4.33 -7.31 -15.50
CA PRO A 71 -5.48 -6.53 -15.04
C PRO A 71 -6.69 -7.38 -14.64
N ALA A 72 -6.89 -8.52 -15.30
CA ALA A 72 -7.96 -9.46 -14.98
C ALA A 72 -7.77 -10.15 -13.62
N ALA A 73 -6.56 -10.16 -13.07
CA ALA A 73 -6.25 -10.73 -11.77
C ALA A 73 -6.41 -9.71 -10.63
N ILE A 74 -6.84 -8.48 -10.93
CA ILE A 74 -7.06 -7.42 -9.96
C ILE A 74 -8.55 -7.35 -9.63
N GLY A 75 -8.86 -7.45 -8.34
CA GLY A 75 -10.23 -7.37 -7.83
C GLY A 75 -10.79 -5.94 -7.79
N PRO A 76 -12.06 -5.80 -7.36
CA PRO A 76 -12.68 -4.48 -7.25
C PRO A 76 -12.07 -3.65 -6.12
N PRO A 77 -12.25 -2.31 -6.14
CA PRO A 77 -11.76 -1.42 -5.09
C PRO A 77 -12.69 -1.49 -3.87
N SER A 78 -12.72 -2.64 -3.21
CA SER A 78 -13.68 -2.96 -2.17
C SER A 78 -13.35 -2.39 -0.79
N TRP A 79 -12.13 -1.88 -0.60
CA TRP A 79 -11.72 -1.22 0.63
C TRP A 79 -11.39 0.25 0.30
N ARG A 80 -12.14 1.15 0.90
CA ARG A 80 -11.98 2.59 0.72
C ARG A 80 -11.60 3.24 2.02
N ARG A 81 -10.69 4.21 1.96
CA ARG A 81 -10.21 4.93 3.12
C ARG A 81 -9.65 6.29 2.74
N ASP A 82 -9.71 7.21 3.69
CA ASP A 82 -8.97 8.48 3.61
C ASP A 82 -7.89 8.48 4.67
N SER A 83 -6.70 8.96 4.33
CA SER A 83 -5.63 9.11 5.29
C SER A 83 -4.79 10.36 5.05
N THR A 84 -4.21 10.85 6.12
CA THR A 84 -3.19 11.90 6.05
C THR A 84 -1.84 11.33 6.39
N TRP A 85 -0.81 11.91 5.83
CA TRP A 85 0.54 11.63 6.23
C TRP A 85 1.46 12.82 5.95
N ARG A 86 2.57 12.82 6.64
CA ARG A 86 3.60 13.85 6.46
C ARG A 86 4.90 13.17 6.06
N THR A 87 5.51 13.68 5.02
CA THR A 87 6.85 13.28 4.62
C THR A 87 7.59 14.48 4.06
N ARG A 88 8.87 14.60 4.39
CA ARG A 88 9.73 15.71 3.96
C ARG A 88 9.08 17.08 4.17
N GLY A 89 8.43 17.26 5.32
CA GLY A 89 7.76 18.49 5.71
C GLY A 89 6.43 18.81 5.02
N ARG A 90 5.96 17.96 4.12
CA ARG A 90 4.68 18.14 3.40
C ARG A 90 3.59 17.27 3.99
N ARG A 91 2.41 17.86 4.16
CA ARG A 91 1.19 17.14 4.58
C ARG A 91 0.39 16.75 3.36
N ARG A 92 -0.02 15.48 3.32
CA ARG A 92 -0.85 14.93 2.24
C ARG A 92 -2.17 14.41 2.79
N LEU A 93 -3.23 14.64 2.02
CA LEU A 93 -4.50 13.92 2.15
C LEU A 93 -4.61 12.96 0.97
N GLN A 94 -4.85 11.69 1.26
CA GLN A 94 -5.04 10.67 0.24
C GLN A 94 -6.41 10.03 0.35
N HIS A 95 -7.07 9.92 -0.79
CA HIS A 95 -8.27 9.11 -0.96
C HIS A 95 -7.83 7.79 -1.56
N GLU A 96 -7.79 6.75 -0.73
CA GLU A 96 -7.23 5.47 -1.14
C GLU A 96 -8.31 4.44 -1.42
N VAL A 97 -8.09 3.67 -2.48
CA VAL A 97 -8.78 2.39 -2.71
C VAL A 97 -7.76 1.27 -2.56
N VAL A 98 -8.17 0.17 -1.94
CA VAL A 98 -7.34 -1.02 -1.79
C VAL A 98 -7.94 -2.12 -2.64
N VAL A 99 -7.10 -2.74 -3.45
CA VAL A 99 -7.47 -3.83 -4.35
C VAL A 99 -6.67 -5.09 -4.00
N LEU A 100 -7.26 -6.24 -4.29
CA LEU A 100 -6.59 -7.53 -4.22
C LEU A 100 -6.01 -7.87 -5.58
N ALA A 101 -4.76 -8.29 -5.64
CA ALA A 101 -4.16 -8.83 -6.85
C ALA A 101 -3.39 -10.11 -6.53
N ARG A 102 -3.46 -11.07 -7.45
CA ARG A 102 -2.78 -12.36 -7.30
C ARG A 102 -1.71 -12.52 -8.35
N VAL A 103 -0.56 -13.08 -7.93
CA VAL A 103 0.50 -13.48 -8.85
C VAL A 103 0.60 -15.02 -8.86
N PRO A 104 0.90 -15.64 -10.01
CA PRO A 104 0.87 -17.09 -10.15
C PRO A 104 2.08 -17.80 -9.54
N ALA A 105 3.14 -17.07 -9.23
CA ALA A 105 4.36 -17.62 -8.64
C ALA A 105 4.33 -17.55 -7.11
N GLU A 106 5.08 -18.43 -6.46
CA GLU A 106 5.30 -18.40 -5.02
C GLU A 106 6.52 -17.52 -4.72
N ARG A 107 6.32 -16.48 -3.87
CA ARG A 107 7.35 -15.52 -3.43
C ARG A 107 8.28 -15.06 -4.56
N PRO A 108 7.73 -14.52 -5.66
CA PRO A 108 8.56 -14.05 -6.76
C PRO A 108 9.56 -13.00 -6.29
N GLU A 109 10.73 -12.99 -6.94
CA GLU A 109 11.77 -12.01 -6.65
C GLU A 109 11.30 -10.59 -6.94
N ILE A 110 11.62 -9.69 -6.02
CA ILE A 110 11.28 -8.27 -6.11
C ILE A 110 12.51 -7.49 -6.57
N THR A 111 12.33 -6.63 -7.58
CA THR A 111 13.38 -5.76 -8.10
C THR A 111 13.02 -4.30 -7.86
N ASP A 112 14.02 -3.44 -7.77
CA ASP A 112 13.84 -2.02 -7.45
C ASP A 112 14.13 -1.06 -8.62
N GLY A 113 14.38 -1.61 -9.81
CA GLY A 113 14.82 -0.83 -10.97
C GLY A 113 13.84 0.21 -11.49
N GLY A 114 12.55 0.10 -11.14
CA GLY A 114 11.51 1.06 -11.52
C GLY A 114 11.13 2.06 -10.45
N ARG A 115 11.75 2.01 -9.27
CA ARG A 115 11.44 2.90 -8.14
C ARG A 115 11.94 4.32 -8.38
N THR A 116 11.21 5.29 -7.82
CA THR A 116 11.67 6.68 -7.73
C THR A 116 12.87 6.79 -6.79
N GLU A 117 13.60 7.92 -6.85
CA GLU A 117 14.73 8.17 -5.94
C GLU A 117 14.28 8.14 -4.48
N GLU A 118 13.12 8.74 -4.17
CA GLU A 118 12.54 8.73 -2.81
C GLU A 118 12.21 7.32 -2.35
N GLU A 119 11.63 6.48 -3.19
CA GLU A 119 11.29 5.10 -2.87
C GLU A 119 12.55 4.25 -2.64
N VAL A 120 13.59 4.44 -3.43
CA VAL A 120 14.90 3.77 -3.22
C VAL A 120 15.49 4.16 -1.86
N GLU A 121 15.37 5.44 -1.48
CA GLU A 121 15.87 5.93 -0.20
C GLU A 121 15.03 5.42 0.99
N ASP A 122 13.70 5.45 0.87
CA ASP A 122 12.76 5.16 1.95
C ASP A 122 12.47 3.66 2.13
N TYR A 123 12.48 2.87 1.06
CA TYR A 123 12.17 1.44 1.11
C TYR A 123 13.41 0.64 1.50
N VAL A 124 13.45 0.21 2.76
CA VAL A 124 14.59 -0.54 3.32
C VAL A 124 14.62 -1.96 2.78
N THR A 125 13.48 -2.63 2.74
CA THR A 125 13.35 -4.00 2.25
C THR A 125 11.91 -4.33 1.86
N ALA A 126 11.75 -5.39 1.07
CA ALA A 126 10.46 -6.00 0.77
C ALA A 126 10.43 -7.42 1.34
N ARG A 127 9.27 -7.83 1.84
CA ARG A 127 9.11 -9.16 2.43
C ARG A 127 7.72 -9.71 2.15
N TRP A 128 7.67 -11.01 1.87
CA TRP A 128 6.42 -11.77 1.81
C TRP A 128 6.02 -12.22 3.21
N TRP A 129 4.82 -11.86 3.63
CA TRP A 129 4.28 -12.14 4.96
C TRP A 129 3.15 -13.14 4.86
N GLU A 130 3.13 -14.14 5.74
CA GLU A 130 1.93 -14.94 5.92
C GLU A 130 0.83 -14.09 6.59
N PRO A 131 -0.45 -14.20 6.20
CA PRO A 131 -1.53 -13.45 6.86
C PRO A 131 -1.55 -13.64 8.38
N ALA A 132 -1.25 -14.84 8.86
CA ALA A 132 -1.17 -15.14 10.29
C ALA A 132 -0.05 -14.38 11.00
N GLU A 133 1.09 -14.15 10.32
CA GLU A 133 2.18 -13.32 10.88
C GLU A 133 1.74 -11.86 11.03
N ILE A 134 1.04 -11.32 10.03
CA ILE A 134 0.48 -9.96 10.08
C ILE A 134 -0.46 -9.83 11.28
N ALA A 135 -1.38 -10.78 11.45
CA ALA A 135 -2.36 -10.78 12.52
C ALA A 135 -1.74 -10.80 13.92
N ARG A 136 -0.59 -11.45 14.09
CA ARG A 136 0.10 -11.59 15.38
C ARG A 136 1.15 -10.52 15.63
N SER A 137 1.57 -9.80 14.61
CA SER A 137 2.66 -8.83 14.71
C SER A 137 2.21 -7.55 15.42
N ARG A 138 3.13 -6.96 16.16
CA ARG A 138 2.95 -5.68 16.86
C ARG A 138 3.67 -4.53 16.17
N VAL A 139 4.29 -4.78 15.01
CA VAL A 139 4.92 -3.72 14.22
C VAL A 139 3.83 -2.79 13.66
N ARG A 140 4.25 -1.61 13.28
CA ARG A 140 3.34 -0.65 12.69
C ARG A 140 3.11 -0.97 11.21
N PHE A 141 1.84 -1.01 10.82
CA PHE A 141 1.43 -1.22 9.42
C PHE A 141 0.80 0.03 8.83
N TYR A 142 0.89 0.18 7.52
CA TYR A 142 0.10 1.11 6.74
C TYR A 142 -0.65 0.34 5.64
N PRO A 143 -1.98 0.35 5.57
CA PRO A 143 -2.92 0.97 6.54
C PRO A 143 -2.75 0.45 7.97
N GLY A 144 -3.00 1.32 8.97
CA GLY A 144 -2.76 0.98 10.39
C GLY A 144 -3.60 -0.18 10.90
N ARG A 145 -4.82 -0.37 10.34
CA ARG A 145 -5.72 -1.45 10.70
C ARG A 145 -5.58 -2.68 9.81
N LEU A 146 -4.48 -2.79 9.05
CA LEU A 146 -4.25 -3.94 8.18
C LEU A 146 -4.42 -5.29 8.90
N PRO A 147 -3.84 -5.52 10.09
CA PRO A 147 -4.02 -6.79 10.79
C PRO A 147 -5.47 -7.13 11.11
N GLU A 148 -6.27 -6.11 11.45
CA GLU A 148 -7.67 -6.28 11.82
C GLU A 148 -8.57 -6.49 10.61
N LEU A 149 -8.35 -5.74 9.53
CA LEU A 149 -9.24 -5.69 8.37
C LEU A 149 -8.89 -6.69 7.27
N LEU A 150 -7.68 -7.21 7.25
CA LEU A 150 -7.21 -8.12 6.21
C LEU A 150 -8.07 -9.38 6.05
N PRO A 151 -8.51 -10.08 7.13
CA PRO A 151 -9.35 -11.26 6.97
C PRO A 151 -10.68 -10.97 6.25
N ALA A 152 -11.36 -9.89 6.62
CA ALA A 152 -12.60 -9.47 5.97
C ALA A 152 -12.37 -9.11 4.49
N PHE A 153 -11.29 -8.38 4.22
CA PHE A 153 -10.91 -8.00 2.87
C PHE A 153 -10.63 -9.23 1.99
N LEU A 154 -9.86 -10.20 2.50
CA LEU A 154 -9.57 -11.45 1.78
C LEU A 154 -10.82 -12.31 1.56
N ALA A 155 -11.82 -12.18 2.44
CA ALA A 155 -13.12 -12.84 2.28
C ALA A 155 -14.05 -12.15 1.27
N GLY A 156 -13.62 -11.03 0.67
CA GLY A 156 -14.38 -10.29 -0.32
C GLY A 156 -15.38 -9.29 0.26
N GLU A 157 -15.31 -8.99 1.56
CA GLU A 157 -16.17 -8.01 2.18
C GLU A 157 -15.79 -6.58 1.77
N ALA A 158 -16.80 -5.74 1.57
CA ALA A 158 -16.59 -4.31 1.34
C ALA A 158 -16.22 -3.62 2.66
N ILE A 159 -15.18 -2.79 2.64
CA ILE A 159 -14.70 -2.06 3.80
C ILE A 159 -14.73 -0.57 3.49
N ASP A 160 -15.43 0.18 4.35
CA ASP A 160 -15.44 1.64 4.31
C ASP A 160 -14.84 2.12 5.63
N GLU A 161 -13.56 2.42 5.57
CA GLU A 161 -12.75 2.73 6.76
C GLU A 161 -12.89 4.20 7.13
N PRO A 162 -13.04 4.52 8.43
CA PRO A 162 -12.97 5.90 8.87
C PRO A 162 -11.62 6.54 8.56
N PHE A 163 -11.62 7.87 8.53
CA PHE A 163 -10.41 8.66 8.32
C PHE A 163 -9.29 8.26 9.30
N GLU A 164 -8.10 8.03 8.77
CA GLU A 164 -6.91 7.71 9.55
C GLU A 164 -5.85 8.80 9.45
N ARG A 165 -5.36 9.24 10.58
CA ARG A 165 -4.35 10.29 10.67
C ARG A 165 -2.96 9.71 10.91
N TRP A 166 -2.02 10.05 10.02
CA TRP A 166 -0.62 9.62 10.08
C TRP A 166 0.38 10.77 10.21
N ASP A 167 -0.05 11.99 10.47
CA ASP A 167 0.80 13.17 10.63
C ASP A 167 0.81 13.72 12.07
#